data_b08bb80d04f3f06513547a7b5f1790c9
#
_entry.id   b08bb80d04f3f06513547a7b5f1790c9
#
_cell.length_a   1.000
_cell.length_b   1.000
_cell.length_c   1.000
_cell.angle_alpha   90.00
_cell.angle_beta   90.00
_cell.angle_gamma   90.00
#
_symmetry.space_group_name_H-M   'P 1'
#
loop_
_entity.id
_entity.type
_entity.pdbx_description
1 polymer ?
#
loop_
_entity_poly.entity_id
_entity_poly.type
_entity_poly.pdbx_seq_one_letter_code
_entity_poly.pdbx_strand_id
1 'polypeptide(L)'
;MVRHEVLDRAGAAALVAELASWDAARVYAGAELHAGDLGWHLRMADHVLAGTVHAWWSASDLVAVALVEGSVARPRVRPDLLADAEVSRTVADVVDRMAGATLRTEAAPGSALRHGLVARGWELDPDPWVNLHADGARWQAAGRGDVVRGEDDVAGRVAVQRSGFANSTFDEASWHRMAAGPRFRRDLDLVVRHDGVPAAAGTAWLSVEGGPAYLEPLAAHPDHRGRGFGRAVVRALVDACLTAGASGMSVATPASNRAGVATYVAAGMVAVETLQGLTARR
;
A
#
# COMPACT_ATOMS: atom_id res chain seq x y z
N MET A 1 27.92 -2.94 10.18
CA MET A 1 27.67 -4.06 9.24
C MET A 1 26.17 -4.28 9.17
N VAL A 2 25.60 -4.21 7.99
CA VAL A 2 24.16 -4.42 7.75
C VAL A 2 23.88 -5.90 7.53
N ARG A 3 22.95 -6.48 8.33
CA ARG A 3 22.49 -7.87 8.25
C ARG A 3 21.13 -7.91 7.53
N HIS A 4 20.97 -8.83 6.59
CA HIS A 4 19.71 -9.11 5.91
C HIS A 4 19.03 -10.34 6.51
N GLU A 5 17.70 -10.30 6.60
CA GLU A 5 16.86 -11.36 7.11
C GLU A 5 15.57 -11.47 6.31
N VAL A 6 15.07 -12.67 6.13
CA VAL A 6 13.74 -12.95 5.58
C VAL A 6 12.82 -13.30 6.73
N LEU A 7 11.68 -12.63 6.83
CA LEU A 7 10.82 -12.71 7.99
C LEU A 7 9.64 -13.67 7.76
N ASP A 8 9.24 -14.30 8.84
CA ASP A 8 7.95 -15.00 8.95
C ASP A 8 6.80 -14.01 9.25
N ARG A 9 5.59 -14.53 9.46
CA ARG A 9 4.41 -13.72 9.78
C ARG A 9 4.60 -12.87 11.04
N ALA A 10 5.19 -13.43 12.09
CA ALA A 10 5.38 -12.72 13.36
C ALA A 10 6.37 -11.56 13.20
N GLY A 11 7.49 -11.81 12.50
CA GLY A 11 8.46 -10.80 12.15
C GLY A 11 7.87 -9.72 11.24
N ALA A 12 7.14 -10.10 10.19
CA ALA A 12 6.47 -9.14 9.30
C ALA A 12 5.44 -8.27 10.05
N ALA A 13 4.66 -8.86 10.95
CA ALA A 13 3.68 -8.13 11.77
C ALA A 13 4.37 -7.11 12.70
N ALA A 14 5.51 -7.48 13.29
CA ALA A 14 6.27 -6.57 14.15
C ALA A 14 6.78 -5.32 13.40
N LEU A 15 7.10 -5.45 12.09
CA LEU A 15 7.58 -4.32 11.29
C LEU A 15 6.49 -3.29 10.95
N VAL A 16 5.21 -3.64 11.00
CA VAL A 16 4.12 -2.72 10.61
C VAL A 16 4.15 -1.43 11.43
N ALA A 17 4.40 -1.52 12.73
CA ALA A 17 4.46 -0.36 13.62
C ALA A 17 5.71 0.50 13.34
N GLU A 18 6.86 -0.14 13.13
CA GLU A 18 8.12 0.54 12.83
C GLU A 18 8.01 1.27 11.48
N LEU A 19 7.54 0.58 10.44
CA LEU A 19 7.37 1.15 9.11
C LEU A 19 6.37 2.33 9.12
N ALA A 20 5.32 2.25 9.94
CA ALA A 20 4.37 3.36 10.12
C ALA A 20 5.03 4.61 10.74
N SER A 21 6.00 4.42 11.64
CA SER A 21 6.72 5.54 12.27
C SER A 21 7.56 6.34 11.27
N TRP A 22 7.98 5.72 10.16
CA TRP A 22 8.74 6.39 9.10
C TRP A 22 7.93 7.42 8.31
N ASP A 23 6.60 7.42 8.46
CA ASP A 23 5.71 8.42 7.86
C ASP A 23 5.32 9.55 8.82
N ALA A 24 5.80 9.54 10.06
CA ALA A 24 5.38 10.48 11.10
C ALA A 24 5.55 11.97 10.73
N ALA A 25 6.59 12.30 9.95
CA ALA A 25 6.87 13.67 9.53
C ALA A 25 6.36 14.01 8.12
N ARG A 26 5.64 13.09 7.47
CA ARG A 26 5.16 13.28 6.10
C ARG A 26 3.81 13.98 6.09
N VAL A 27 3.62 14.86 5.10
CA VAL A 27 2.33 15.50 4.82
C VAL A 27 1.37 14.51 4.15
N TYR A 28 1.91 13.61 3.33
CA TYR A 28 1.16 12.53 2.68
C TYR A 28 1.99 11.24 2.69
N ALA A 29 1.31 10.08 2.68
CA ALA A 29 1.99 8.81 2.47
C ALA A 29 2.53 8.75 1.04
N GLY A 30 3.82 8.47 0.88
CA GLY A 30 4.45 8.35 -0.44
C GLY A 30 3.98 7.14 -1.23
N ALA A 31 4.36 7.06 -2.51
CA ALA A 31 4.09 5.88 -3.34
C ALA A 31 5.03 4.70 -3.02
N GLU A 32 5.99 4.87 -2.12
CA GLU A 32 6.87 3.82 -1.60
C GLU A 32 6.09 2.86 -0.72
N LEU A 33 6.71 1.71 -0.39
CA LEU A 33 6.15 0.74 0.55
C LEU A 33 5.65 1.41 1.83
N HIS A 34 4.37 1.26 2.13
CA HIS A 34 3.69 1.80 3.31
C HIS A 34 3.37 0.67 4.31
N ALA A 35 3.19 1.02 5.57
CA ALA A 35 2.76 0.06 6.60
C ALA A 35 1.44 -0.64 6.23
N GLY A 36 0.55 0.03 5.50
CA GLY A 36 -0.69 -0.52 4.98
C GLY A 36 -0.50 -1.62 3.94
N ASP A 37 0.51 -1.52 3.07
CA ASP A 37 0.85 -2.58 2.12
C ASP A 37 1.22 -3.86 2.87
N LEU A 38 2.06 -3.72 3.91
CA LEU A 38 2.45 -4.86 4.74
C LEU A 38 1.28 -5.41 5.54
N GLY A 39 0.43 -4.53 6.11
CA GLY A 39 -0.81 -4.92 6.78
C GLY A 39 -1.76 -5.69 5.87
N TRP A 40 -1.95 -5.22 4.63
CA TRP A 40 -2.70 -5.93 3.60
C TRP A 40 -2.03 -7.25 3.21
N HIS A 41 -0.71 -7.31 3.13
CA HIS A 41 0.03 -8.52 2.80
C HIS A 41 -0.14 -9.63 3.85
N LEU A 42 -0.35 -9.30 5.12
CA LEU A 42 -0.63 -10.25 6.20
C LEU A 42 -1.91 -11.09 5.99
N ARG A 43 -2.76 -10.77 5.01
CA ARG A 43 -3.89 -11.62 4.58
C ARG A 43 -3.46 -12.98 4.02
N MET A 44 -2.23 -13.08 3.51
CA MET A 44 -1.70 -14.28 2.87
C MET A 44 -1.56 -15.43 3.85
N ALA A 45 -1.65 -16.67 3.39
CA ALA A 45 -1.29 -17.84 4.18
C ALA A 45 0.23 -17.89 4.43
N ASP A 46 0.66 -18.55 5.52
CA ASP A 46 2.08 -18.55 5.94
C ASP A 46 3.03 -19.04 4.86
N HIS A 47 2.64 -20.09 4.11
CA HIS A 47 3.47 -20.64 3.03
C HIS A 47 3.62 -19.69 1.84
N VAL A 48 2.67 -18.75 1.63
CA VAL A 48 2.73 -17.72 0.58
C VAL A 48 3.51 -16.51 1.09
N LEU A 49 3.32 -16.15 2.38
CA LEU A 49 4.02 -15.03 3.00
C LEU A 49 5.52 -15.35 3.18
N ALA A 50 5.86 -16.62 3.39
CA ALA A 50 7.24 -17.05 3.54
C ALA A 50 8.10 -16.63 2.33
N GLY A 51 9.19 -15.91 2.59
CA GLY A 51 10.09 -15.44 1.55
C GLY A 51 9.70 -14.10 0.88
N THR A 52 8.64 -13.43 1.34
CA THR A 52 8.15 -12.19 0.71
C THR A 52 8.50 -10.92 1.47
N VAL A 53 8.77 -11.01 2.78
CA VAL A 53 9.11 -9.84 3.60
C VAL A 53 10.58 -9.92 4.02
N HIS A 54 11.32 -8.91 3.63
CA HIS A 54 12.76 -8.80 3.86
C HIS A 54 13.05 -7.61 4.76
N ALA A 55 13.99 -7.76 5.70
CA ALA A 55 14.44 -6.72 6.61
C ALA A 55 15.95 -6.60 6.62
N TRP A 56 16.46 -5.40 6.80
CA TRP A 56 17.88 -5.10 6.99
C TRP A 56 18.08 -4.38 8.31
N TRP A 57 19.06 -4.84 9.06
CA TRP A 57 19.36 -4.38 10.41
C TRP A 57 20.80 -3.91 10.51
N SER A 58 21.01 -2.76 11.17
CA SER A 58 22.31 -2.32 11.64
C SER A 58 22.32 -2.38 13.16
N ALA A 59 23.10 -3.31 13.72
CA ALA A 59 22.96 -3.74 15.12
C ALA A 59 21.49 -4.17 15.38
N SER A 60 20.76 -3.48 16.25
CA SER A 60 19.33 -3.72 16.56
C SER A 60 18.37 -2.85 15.74
N ASP A 61 18.86 -1.89 15.00
CA ASP A 61 18.03 -0.89 14.31
C ASP A 61 17.61 -1.38 12.94
N LEU A 62 16.32 -1.31 12.66
CA LEU A 62 15.78 -1.54 11.33
C LEU A 62 16.19 -0.40 10.39
N VAL A 63 16.91 -0.72 9.32
CA VAL A 63 17.43 0.29 8.38
C VAL A 63 16.76 0.23 7.00
N ALA A 64 16.20 -0.91 6.63
CA ALA A 64 15.40 -1.05 5.42
C ALA A 64 14.43 -2.25 5.52
N VAL A 65 13.36 -2.19 4.74
CA VAL A 65 12.36 -3.26 4.56
C VAL A 65 12.12 -3.45 3.07
N ALA A 66 11.78 -4.64 2.62
CA ALA A 66 11.21 -4.83 1.29
C ALA A 66 10.07 -5.84 1.35
N LEU A 67 9.02 -5.56 0.58
CA LEU A 67 7.96 -6.50 0.26
C LEU A 67 8.14 -6.96 -1.18
N VAL A 68 8.13 -8.28 -1.39
CA VAL A 68 8.28 -8.90 -2.72
C VAL A 68 7.01 -9.66 -3.05
N GLU A 69 6.31 -9.22 -4.10
CA GLU A 69 5.07 -9.83 -4.58
C GLU A 69 5.18 -10.12 -6.07
N GLY A 70 5.28 -11.40 -6.44
CA GLY A 70 5.44 -11.82 -7.82
C GLY A 70 6.68 -11.20 -8.48
N SER A 71 6.46 -10.32 -9.46
CA SER A 71 7.53 -9.63 -10.20
C SER A 71 7.79 -8.20 -9.70
N VAL A 72 7.36 -7.85 -8.50
CA VAL A 72 7.56 -6.52 -7.91
C VAL A 72 8.28 -6.65 -6.58
N ALA A 73 9.39 -5.96 -6.41
CA ALA A 73 10.06 -5.72 -5.13
C ALA A 73 9.86 -4.26 -4.73
N ARG A 74 9.33 -4.04 -3.53
CA ARG A 74 9.04 -2.71 -2.98
C ARG A 74 9.96 -2.44 -1.78
N PRO A 75 11.23 -2.07 -2.00
CA PRO A 75 12.15 -1.71 -0.93
C PRO A 75 11.85 -0.31 -0.40
N ARG A 76 11.97 -0.16 0.90
CA ARG A 76 11.99 1.14 1.57
C ARG A 76 13.17 1.21 2.52
N VAL A 77 14.04 2.19 2.32
CA VAL A 77 15.12 2.55 3.22
C VAL A 77 14.60 3.55 4.23
N ARG A 78 15.03 3.45 5.49
CA ARG A 78 14.66 4.41 6.54
C ARG A 78 14.98 5.83 6.10
N PRO A 79 14.09 6.81 6.29
CA PRO A 79 14.19 8.14 5.67
C PRO A 79 15.49 8.90 5.94
N ASP A 80 16.07 8.75 7.12
CA ASP A 80 17.35 9.37 7.50
C ASP A 80 18.57 8.68 6.86
N LEU A 81 18.41 7.51 6.24
CA LEU A 81 19.46 6.71 5.61
C LEU A 81 19.36 6.66 4.09
N LEU A 82 18.51 7.48 3.45
CA LEU A 82 18.33 7.46 1.99
C LEU A 82 19.63 7.72 1.20
N ALA A 83 20.59 8.46 1.80
CA ALA A 83 21.90 8.72 1.21
C ALA A 83 22.99 7.73 1.67
N ASP A 84 22.67 6.78 2.58
CA ASP A 84 23.66 5.83 3.11
C ASP A 84 24.04 4.80 2.05
N ALA A 85 25.33 4.77 1.68
CA ALA A 85 25.85 3.91 0.62
C ALA A 85 25.97 2.44 1.05
N GLU A 86 26.22 2.15 2.33
CA GLU A 86 26.34 0.77 2.82
C GLU A 86 24.97 0.10 2.88
N VAL A 87 23.97 0.77 3.49
CA VAL A 87 22.59 0.30 3.53
C VAL A 87 22.05 0.10 2.11
N SER A 88 22.19 1.11 1.26
CA SER A 88 21.68 1.07 -0.11
C SER A 88 22.33 -0.02 -0.95
N ARG A 89 23.63 -0.26 -0.81
CA ARG A 89 24.33 -1.33 -1.52
C ARG A 89 23.83 -2.70 -1.08
N THR A 90 23.67 -2.93 0.22
CA THR A 90 23.20 -4.24 0.74
C THR A 90 21.76 -4.53 0.34
N VAL A 91 20.88 -3.52 0.30
CA VAL A 91 19.52 -3.65 -0.23
C VAL A 91 19.55 -3.95 -1.72
N ALA A 92 20.32 -3.16 -2.50
CA ALA A 92 20.46 -3.36 -3.94
C ALA A 92 21.00 -4.75 -4.30
N ASP A 93 21.96 -5.30 -3.52
CA ASP A 93 22.51 -6.63 -3.74
C ASP A 93 21.44 -7.74 -3.58
N VAL A 94 20.50 -7.57 -2.67
CA VAL A 94 19.41 -8.54 -2.47
C VAL A 94 18.38 -8.39 -3.57
N VAL A 95 17.92 -7.17 -3.85
CA VAL A 95 16.93 -6.88 -4.90
C VAL A 95 17.44 -7.32 -6.27
N ASP A 96 18.71 -7.06 -6.57
CA ASP A 96 19.32 -7.45 -7.85
C ASP A 96 19.44 -8.97 -8.01
N ARG A 97 19.71 -9.72 -6.94
CA ARG A 97 19.72 -11.20 -6.97
C ARG A 97 18.33 -11.81 -7.14
N MET A 98 17.27 -11.13 -6.71
CA MET A 98 15.89 -11.57 -6.93
C MET A 98 15.42 -11.34 -8.35
N ALA A 99 16.14 -10.50 -9.13
CA ALA A 99 15.78 -10.17 -10.49
C ALA A 99 15.85 -11.41 -11.38
N GLY A 100 14.68 -12.03 -11.61
CA GLY A 100 14.43 -12.93 -12.74
C GLY A 100 14.32 -12.12 -14.04
N ALA A 101 13.70 -12.69 -15.09
CA ALA A 101 13.60 -12.06 -16.41
C ALA A 101 12.95 -10.66 -16.41
N THR A 102 12.10 -10.36 -15.44
CA THR A 102 11.46 -9.05 -15.25
C THR A 102 11.13 -8.85 -13.78
N LEU A 103 11.92 -8.05 -13.07
CA LEU A 103 11.57 -7.56 -11.74
C LEU A 103 11.41 -6.03 -11.82
N ARG A 104 10.33 -5.53 -11.24
CA ARG A 104 10.09 -4.09 -11.05
C ARG A 104 10.42 -3.71 -9.61
N THR A 105 10.88 -2.50 -9.39
CA THR A 105 11.15 -2.00 -8.04
C THR A 105 10.82 -0.52 -7.89
N GLU A 106 10.40 -0.13 -6.69
CA GLU A 106 9.96 1.21 -6.33
C GLU A 106 10.98 1.86 -5.38
N ALA A 107 12.20 2.10 -5.87
CA ALA A 107 13.21 2.79 -5.09
C ALA A 107 12.98 4.32 -5.09
N ALA A 108 13.06 4.95 -3.92
CA ALA A 108 12.81 6.38 -3.73
C ALA A 108 13.65 7.26 -4.69
N PRO A 109 13.05 8.28 -5.32
CA PRO A 109 13.80 9.23 -6.14
C PRO A 109 14.94 9.89 -5.35
N GLY A 110 16.11 10.01 -5.97
CA GLY A 110 17.30 10.63 -5.36
C GLY A 110 18.00 9.80 -4.29
N SER A 111 17.48 8.61 -3.93
CA SER A 111 18.15 7.73 -2.96
C SER A 111 19.41 7.08 -3.53
N ALA A 112 20.37 6.76 -2.65
CA ALA A 112 21.56 6.00 -3.02
C ALA A 112 21.19 4.59 -3.54
N LEU A 113 20.09 4.00 -3.03
CA LEU A 113 19.55 2.73 -3.54
C LEU A 113 19.19 2.84 -5.02
N ARG A 114 18.42 3.87 -5.41
CA ARG A 114 18.03 4.09 -6.79
C ARG A 114 19.22 4.28 -7.71
N HIS A 115 20.19 5.11 -7.30
CA HIS A 115 21.42 5.33 -8.05
C HIS A 115 22.22 4.02 -8.21
N GLY A 116 22.31 3.22 -7.15
CA GLY A 116 22.98 1.93 -7.17
C GLY A 116 22.34 0.91 -8.11
N LEU A 117 21.02 0.88 -8.21
CA LEU A 117 20.28 0.00 -9.13
C LEU A 117 20.46 0.46 -10.60
N VAL A 118 20.37 1.77 -10.87
CA VAL A 118 20.62 2.33 -12.20
C VAL A 118 22.05 2.02 -12.66
N ALA A 119 23.04 2.16 -11.78
CA ALA A 119 24.44 1.80 -12.08
C ALA A 119 24.63 0.30 -12.39
N ARG A 120 23.70 -0.57 -12.01
CA ARG A 120 23.66 -2.00 -12.33
C ARG A 120 22.86 -2.32 -13.60
N GLY A 121 22.40 -1.31 -14.33
CA GLY A 121 21.68 -1.47 -15.60
C GLY A 121 20.16 -1.59 -15.43
N TRP A 122 19.59 -1.23 -14.26
CA TRP A 122 18.15 -1.09 -14.13
C TRP A 122 17.67 0.15 -14.89
N GLU A 123 16.60 0.00 -15.64
CA GLU A 123 16.00 1.06 -16.45
C GLU A 123 14.73 1.63 -15.80
N LEU A 124 14.34 2.85 -16.20
CA LEU A 124 13.09 3.45 -15.76
C LEU A 124 11.89 2.63 -16.24
N ASP A 125 10.98 2.34 -15.32
CA ASP A 125 9.70 1.71 -15.68
C ASP A 125 8.87 2.69 -16.54
N PRO A 126 8.32 2.25 -17.68
CA PRO A 126 7.54 3.14 -18.55
C PRO A 126 6.18 3.53 -17.95
N ASP A 127 5.68 2.80 -16.92
CA ASP A 127 4.39 3.08 -16.27
C ASP A 127 4.60 3.60 -14.84
N PRO A 128 4.75 4.92 -14.66
CA PRO A 128 4.96 5.49 -13.32
C PRO A 128 3.71 5.35 -12.45
N TRP A 129 3.94 5.35 -11.14
CA TRP A 129 2.87 5.44 -10.15
C TRP A 129 2.50 6.89 -9.89
N VAL A 130 1.21 7.18 -9.85
CA VAL A 130 0.67 8.46 -9.42
C VAL A 130 0.21 8.32 -7.97
N ASN A 131 0.74 9.17 -7.10
CA ASN A 131 0.29 9.30 -5.73
C ASN A 131 -0.73 10.43 -5.64
N LEU A 132 -1.92 10.12 -5.14
CA LEU A 132 -3.00 11.08 -4.92
C LEU A 132 -3.26 11.22 -3.42
N HIS A 133 -3.64 12.42 -3.00
CA HIS A 133 -3.86 12.75 -1.60
C HIS A 133 -5.13 13.58 -1.40
N ALA A 134 -5.87 13.26 -0.34
CA ALA A 134 -6.93 14.07 0.22
C ALA A 134 -6.40 14.76 1.47
N ASP A 135 -6.19 16.07 1.41
CA ASP A 135 -5.75 16.89 2.54
C ASP A 135 -6.92 17.14 3.50
N GLY A 136 -6.80 16.69 4.73
CA GLY A 136 -7.85 16.81 5.74
C GLY A 136 -8.25 18.25 6.04
N ALA A 137 -7.30 19.21 5.99
CA ALA A 137 -7.58 20.61 6.22
C ALA A 137 -8.46 21.25 5.13
N ARG A 138 -8.47 20.66 3.93
CA ARG A 138 -9.25 21.14 2.77
C ARG A 138 -10.40 20.22 2.41
N TRP A 139 -10.55 19.09 3.11
CA TRP A 139 -11.54 18.10 2.79
C TRP A 139 -12.96 18.55 3.17
N GLN A 140 -13.88 18.38 2.25
CA GLN A 140 -15.30 18.60 2.50
C GLN A 140 -15.99 17.25 2.64
N ALA A 141 -16.44 16.94 3.85
CA ALA A 141 -17.13 15.70 4.14
C ALA A 141 -18.32 15.48 3.20
N ALA A 142 -18.48 14.24 2.74
CA ALA A 142 -19.64 13.81 1.99
C ALA A 142 -20.59 13.06 2.92
N GLY A 143 -21.89 13.20 2.68
CA GLY A 143 -22.86 12.35 3.37
C GLY A 143 -22.54 10.87 3.12
N ARG A 144 -22.64 10.07 4.16
CA ARG A 144 -22.48 8.61 4.07
C ARG A 144 -23.71 8.05 3.38
N GLY A 145 -23.53 7.48 2.18
CA GLY A 145 -24.56 6.66 1.54
C GLY A 145 -24.78 5.34 2.31
N ASP A 146 -25.27 4.31 1.62
CA ASP A 146 -25.40 2.97 2.20
C ASP A 146 -24.01 2.32 2.36
N VAL A 147 -23.34 2.64 3.48
CA VAL A 147 -21.98 2.23 3.82
C VAL A 147 -22.01 1.42 5.10
N VAL A 148 -21.49 0.20 5.07
CA VAL A 148 -21.32 -0.68 6.21
C VAL A 148 -19.84 -1.00 6.42
N ARG A 149 -19.49 -1.43 7.66
CA ARG A 149 -18.12 -1.92 7.93
C ARG A 149 -17.96 -3.30 7.31
N GLY A 150 -16.72 -3.63 6.89
CA GLY A 150 -16.41 -4.94 6.32
C GLY A 150 -16.72 -6.10 7.27
N GLU A 151 -16.58 -5.89 8.59
CA GLU A 151 -16.95 -6.89 9.62
C GLU A 151 -18.44 -7.18 9.70
N ASP A 152 -19.29 -6.22 9.36
CA ASP A 152 -20.76 -6.38 9.34
C ASP A 152 -21.22 -7.11 8.05
N ASP A 153 -20.34 -7.25 7.05
CA ASP A 153 -20.60 -7.93 5.77
C ASP A 153 -19.32 -8.54 5.16
N VAL A 154 -18.69 -9.47 5.88
CA VAL A 154 -17.45 -10.11 5.42
C VAL A 154 -17.63 -10.80 4.07
N ALA A 155 -18.75 -11.49 3.86
CA ALA A 155 -19.05 -12.16 2.59
C ALA A 155 -19.14 -11.16 1.43
N GLY A 156 -19.82 -10.03 1.62
CA GLY A 156 -19.91 -8.94 0.64
C GLY A 156 -18.56 -8.27 0.39
N ARG A 157 -17.79 -8.02 1.46
CA ARG A 157 -16.42 -7.49 1.36
C ARG A 157 -15.52 -8.40 0.52
N VAL A 158 -15.60 -9.70 0.73
CA VAL A 158 -14.86 -10.71 -0.03
C VAL A 158 -15.34 -10.78 -1.48
N ALA A 159 -16.65 -10.81 -1.71
CA ALA A 159 -17.22 -10.88 -3.06
C ALA A 159 -16.77 -9.69 -3.92
N VAL A 160 -16.81 -8.47 -3.39
CA VAL A 160 -16.34 -7.27 -4.09
C VAL A 160 -14.85 -7.36 -4.39
N GLN A 161 -14.02 -7.75 -3.42
CA GLN A 161 -12.57 -7.88 -3.62
C GLN A 161 -12.24 -8.91 -4.69
N ARG A 162 -12.88 -10.08 -4.66
CA ARG A 162 -12.66 -11.12 -5.66
C ARG A 162 -13.07 -10.71 -7.06
N SER A 163 -14.23 -10.08 -7.20
CA SER A 163 -14.74 -9.64 -8.50
C SER A 163 -13.98 -8.43 -9.06
N GLY A 164 -13.42 -7.60 -8.19
CA GLY A 164 -12.72 -6.38 -8.58
C GLY A 164 -11.35 -6.62 -9.19
N PHE A 165 -10.67 -7.72 -8.84
CA PHE A 165 -9.32 -8.06 -9.28
C PHE A 165 -9.28 -9.42 -9.97
N ALA A 166 -8.76 -9.46 -11.19
CA ALA A 166 -8.56 -10.72 -11.92
C ALA A 166 -7.64 -11.66 -11.10
N ASN A 167 -8.02 -12.94 -11.04
CA ASN A 167 -7.29 -13.99 -10.31
C ASN A 167 -7.18 -13.77 -8.80
N SER A 168 -8.01 -12.92 -8.20
CA SER A 168 -8.02 -12.74 -6.75
C SER A 168 -8.40 -14.05 -6.03
N THR A 169 -7.58 -14.46 -5.07
CA THR A 169 -7.82 -15.61 -4.19
C THR A 169 -8.32 -15.18 -2.81
N PHE A 170 -8.67 -13.90 -2.64
CA PHE A 170 -9.14 -13.34 -1.38
C PHE A 170 -10.43 -14.03 -0.92
N ASP A 171 -10.43 -14.57 0.28
CA ASP A 171 -11.54 -15.29 0.92
C ASP A 171 -11.75 -14.80 2.36
N GLU A 172 -12.75 -15.31 3.04
CA GLU A 172 -13.05 -14.94 4.42
C GLU A 172 -11.87 -15.24 5.37
N ALA A 173 -11.16 -16.36 5.15
CA ALA A 173 -9.97 -16.69 5.95
C ALA A 173 -8.87 -15.65 5.74
N SER A 174 -8.68 -15.14 4.51
CA SER A 174 -7.77 -14.04 4.20
C SER A 174 -8.19 -12.74 4.88
N TRP A 175 -9.51 -12.45 4.88
CA TRP A 175 -10.03 -11.28 5.58
C TRP A 175 -9.77 -11.38 7.09
N HIS A 176 -10.05 -12.53 7.70
CA HIS A 176 -9.80 -12.74 9.13
C HIS A 176 -8.31 -12.64 9.50
N ARG A 177 -7.41 -13.18 8.66
CA ARG A 177 -5.95 -13.01 8.88
C ARG A 177 -5.52 -11.55 8.82
N MET A 178 -6.02 -10.78 7.85
CA MET A 178 -5.80 -9.33 7.75
C MET A 178 -6.35 -8.61 8.98
N ALA A 179 -7.58 -8.93 9.38
CA ALA A 179 -8.27 -8.29 10.51
C ALA A 179 -7.64 -8.61 11.88
N ALA A 180 -6.92 -9.72 11.99
CA ALA A 180 -6.13 -10.06 13.18
C ALA A 180 -4.75 -9.39 13.18
N GLY A 181 -4.34 -8.78 12.07
CA GLY A 181 -3.04 -8.11 11.94
C GLY A 181 -2.96 -6.80 12.72
N PRO A 182 -1.72 -6.36 13.03
CA PRO A 182 -1.52 -5.09 13.70
C PRO A 182 -2.00 -3.93 12.83
N ARG A 183 -2.49 -2.87 13.47
CA ARG A 183 -3.00 -1.64 12.86
C ARG A 183 -4.20 -1.80 11.92
N PHE A 184 -4.76 -3.01 11.76
CA PHE A 184 -6.08 -3.12 11.14
C PHE A 184 -7.12 -2.42 12.01
N ARG A 185 -7.95 -1.62 11.36
CA ARG A 185 -9.06 -0.92 12.03
C ARG A 185 -10.37 -1.26 11.34
N ARG A 186 -11.33 -1.77 12.11
CA ARG A 186 -12.65 -2.20 11.63
C ARG A 186 -13.48 -1.04 11.06
N ASP A 187 -13.29 0.16 11.61
CA ASP A 187 -13.93 1.40 11.16
C ASP A 187 -13.30 1.97 9.88
N LEU A 188 -12.18 1.42 9.42
CA LEU A 188 -11.48 1.79 8.18
C LEU A 188 -11.50 0.70 7.10
N ASP A 189 -12.31 -0.35 7.27
CA ASP A 189 -12.60 -1.35 6.24
C ASP A 189 -14.09 -1.26 5.90
N LEU A 190 -14.42 -0.69 4.74
CA LEU A 190 -15.77 -0.26 4.39
C LEU A 190 -16.29 -0.95 3.12
N VAL A 191 -17.59 -1.22 3.11
CA VAL A 191 -18.34 -1.73 1.96
C VAL A 191 -19.47 -0.74 1.64
N VAL A 192 -19.55 -0.30 0.41
CA VAL A 192 -20.67 0.48 -0.12
C VAL A 192 -21.64 -0.48 -0.80
N ARG A 193 -22.92 -0.38 -0.43
CA ARG A 193 -24.00 -1.17 -1.01
C ARG A 193 -24.83 -0.34 -1.98
N HIS A 194 -25.52 -1.04 -2.87
CA HIS A 194 -26.54 -0.51 -3.76
C HIS A 194 -27.71 -1.46 -3.77
N ASP A 195 -28.86 -1.01 -3.34
CA ASP A 195 -30.08 -1.83 -3.17
C ASP A 195 -29.80 -3.13 -2.36
N GLY A 196 -29.03 -2.96 -1.28
CA GLY A 196 -28.62 -4.06 -0.42
C GLY A 196 -27.49 -4.96 -0.96
N VAL A 197 -27.00 -4.74 -2.20
CA VAL A 197 -25.95 -5.54 -2.83
C VAL A 197 -24.58 -4.84 -2.69
N PRO A 198 -23.53 -5.55 -2.24
CA PRO A 198 -22.18 -4.99 -2.17
C PRO A 198 -21.66 -4.54 -3.54
N ALA A 199 -21.34 -3.26 -3.70
CA ALA A 199 -20.99 -2.66 -4.97
C ALA A 199 -19.52 -2.24 -5.06
N ALA A 200 -18.94 -1.75 -3.96
CA ALA A 200 -17.52 -1.38 -3.88
C ALA A 200 -17.04 -1.52 -2.43
N ALA A 201 -15.75 -1.73 -2.23
CA ALA A 201 -15.16 -1.87 -0.92
C ALA A 201 -13.71 -1.40 -0.89
N GLY A 202 -13.21 -1.00 0.28
CA GLY A 202 -11.83 -0.61 0.46
C GLY A 202 -11.43 -0.59 1.92
N THR A 203 -10.13 -0.64 2.16
CA THR A 203 -9.52 -0.58 3.49
C THR A 203 -8.51 0.56 3.52
N ALA A 204 -8.51 1.35 4.59
CA ALA A 204 -7.49 2.36 4.84
C ALA A 204 -6.67 2.01 6.08
N TRP A 205 -5.42 2.45 6.09
CA TRP A 205 -4.43 2.15 7.12
C TRP A 205 -3.87 3.46 7.67
N LEU A 206 -3.94 3.64 8.98
CA LEU A 206 -3.30 4.77 9.62
C LEU A 206 -1.80 4.50 9.79
N SER A 207 -0.97 5.50 9.52
CA SER A 207 0.45 5.46 9.89
C SER A 207 0.62 5.66 11.39
N VAL A 208 0.69 6.89 11.83
CA VAL A 208 0.75 7.31 13.24
C VAL A 208 -0.36 8.32 13.52
N GLU A 209 -0.62 8.63 14.79
CA GLU A 209 -1.57 9.67 15.17
C GLU A 209 -1.14 11.02 14.56
N GLY A 210 -2.08 11.72 13.92
CA GLY A 210 -1.82 12.98 13.21
C GLY A 210 -1.09 12.81 11.87
N GLY A 211 -0.65 11.61 11.51
CA GLY A 211 -0.02 11.31 10.23
C GLY A 211 -1.04 11.01 9.12
N PRO A 212 -0.56 10.84 7.86
CA PRO A 212 -1.43 10.49 6.75
C PRO A 212 -1.87 9.03 6.83
N ALA A 213 -3.11 8.74 6.40
CA ALA A 213 -3.57 7.38 6.14
C ALA A 213 -3.22 6.95 4.70
N TYR A 214 -3.30 5.65 4.44
CA TYR A 214 -3.07 5.05 3.13
C TYR A 214 -4.20 4.10 2.76
N LEU A 215 -4.73 4.23 1.54
CA LEU A 215 -5.79 3.38 1.00
C LEU A 215 -5.18 2.17 0.29
N GLU A 216 -5.43 0.98 0.84
CA GLU A 216 -5.04 -0.31 0.24
C GLU A 216 -5.90 -1.45 0.79
N PRO A 217 -6.64 -2.17 -0.03
CA PRO A 217 -6.97 -1.93 -1.43
C PRO A 217 -8.28 -1.14 -1.66
N LEU A 218 -8.57 -0.81 -2.93
CA LEU A 218 -9.91 -0.38 -3.38
C LEU A 218 -10.41 -1.32 -4.47
N ALA A 219 -11.62 -1.84 -4.34
CA ALA A 219 -12.27 -2.68 -5.33
C ALA A 219 -13.67 -2.16 -5.67
N ALA A 220 -14.10 -2.35 -6.93
CA ALA A 220 -15.48 -2.14 -7.36
C ALA A 220 -15.94 -3.36 -8.17
N HIS A 221 -17.13 -3.88 -7.81
CA HIS A 221 -17.74 -5.01 -8.51
C HIS A 221 -17.94 -4.63 -10.00
N PRO A 222 -17.58 -5.50 -10.96
CA PRO A 222 -17.68 -5.20 -12.39
C PRO A 222 -19.04 -4.64 -12.83
N ASP A 223 -20.13 -5.25 -12.35
CA ASP A 223 -21.50 -4.87 -12.70
C ASP A 223 -21.94 -3.51 -12.13
N HIS A 224 -21.15 -2.95 -11.21
CA HIS A 224 -21.42 -1.68 -10.57
C HIS A 224 -20.40 -0.58 -10.93
N ARG A 225 -19.44 -0.87 -11.84
CA ARG A 225 -18.47 0.13 -12.31
C ARG A 225 -19.16 1.27 -13.07
N GLY A 226 -18.49 2.45 -13.10
CA GLY A 226 -18.99 3.64 -13.79
C GLY A 226 -20.17 4.34 -13.09
N ARG A 227 -20.67 3.80 -11.96
CA ARG A 227 -21.85 4.32 -11.23
C ARG A 227 -21.49 5.14 -9.98
N GLY A 228 -20.21 5.39 -9.75
CA GLY A 228 -19.73 6.23 -8.65
C GLY A 228 -19.50 5.54 -7.31
N PHE A 229 -19.69 4.21 -7.19
CA PHE A 229 -19.54 3.50 -5.90
C PHE A 229 -18.09 3.47 -5.41
N GLY A 230 -17.09 3.32 -6.30
CA GLY A 230 -15.68 3.45 -5.92
C GLY A 230 -15.37 4.83 -5.33
N ARG A 231 -15.91 5.90 -5.94
CA ARG A 231 -15.83 7.27 -5.40
C ARG A 231 -16.47 7.36 -4.02
N ALA A 232 -17.62 6.73 -3.82
CA ALA A 232 -18.32 6.74 -2.53
C ALA A 232 -17.49 6.07 -1.43
N VAL A 233 -16.85 4.91 -1.71
CA VAL A 233 -15.92 4.25 -0.77
C VAL A 233 -14.76 5.17 -0.41
N VAL A 234 -14.09 5.77 -1.41
CA VAL A 234 -12.96 6.68 -1.17
C VAL A 234 -13.36 7.81 -0.24
N ARG A 235 -14.50 8.48 -0.52
CA ARG A 235 -14.99 9.58 0.31
C ARG A 235 -15.30 9.14 1.74
N ALA A 236 -15.99 8.00 1.91
CA ALA A 236 -16.31 7.46 3.21
C ALA A 236 -15.06 7.09 4.00
N LEU A 237 -14.02 6.53 3.34
CA LEU A 237 -12.75 6.21 3.98
C LEU A 237 -11.97 7.47 4.38
N VAL A 238 -11.95 8.53 3.56
CA VAL A 238 -11.33 9.80 3.96
C VAL A 238 -12.03 10.35 5.21
N ASP A 239 -13.38 10.43 5.21
CA ASP A 239 -14.14 10.88 6.38
C ASP A 239 -13.84 10.06 7.64
N ALA A 240 -13.76 8.73 7.49
CA ALA A 240 -13.42 7.82 8.59
C ALA A 240 -11.98 8.00 9.08
N CYS A 241 -11.00 8.17 8.17
CA CYS A 241 -9.60 8.42 8.52
C CYS A 241 -9.43 9.73 9.28
N LEU A 242 -10.07 10.81 8.83
CA LEU A 242 -10.04 12.10 9.53
C LEU A 242 -10.69 12.01 10.92
N THR A 243 -11.82 11.30 11.04
CA THR A 243 -12.46 11.02 12.33
C THR A 243 -11.54 10.23 13.25
N ALA A 244 -10.72 9.36 12.69
CA ALA A 244 -9.75 8.53 13.41
C ALA A 244 -8.43 9.27 13.73
N GLY A 245 -8.31 10.56 13.40
CA GLY A 245 -7.17 11.42 13.72
C GLY A 245 -6.09 11.48 12.64
N ALA A 246 -6.34 11.00 11.42
CA ALA A 246 -5.40 11.18 10.32
C ALA A 246 -5.37 12.64 9.83
N SER A 247 -4.22 13.10 9.31
CA SER A 247 -4.11 14.41 8.65
C SER A 247 -4.72 14.44 7.25
N GLY A 248 -4.89 13.28 6.64
CA GLY A 248 -5.42 13.09 5.29
C GLY A 248 -5.31 11.63 4.88
N MET A 249 -5.63 11.32 3.61
CA MET A 249 -5.49 9.96 3.07
C MET A 249 -4.82 9.99 1.70
N SER A 250 -3.85 9.12 1.49
CA SER A 250 -3.15 8.94 0.22
C SER A 250 -3.51 7.60 -0.43
N VAL A 251 -3.28 7.52 -1.74
CA VAL A 251 -3.34 6.28 -2.52
C VAL A 251 -2.35 6.38 -3.67
N ALA A 252 -1.65 5.30 -3.98
CA ALA A 252 -0.82 5.20 -5.17
C ALA A 252 -1.43 4.20 -6.17
N THR A 253 -1.34 4.51 -7.46
CA THR A 253 -1.83 3.63 -8.53
C THR A 253 -1.00 3.86 -9.80
N PRO A 254 -0.78 2.83 -10.66
CA PRO A 254 -0.13 3.04 -11.95
C PRO A 254 -0.86 4.10 -12.79
N ALA A 255 -0.11 4.94 -13.50
CA ALA A 255 -0.69 5.98 -14.38
C ALA A 255 -1.55 5.37 -15.50
N SER A 256 -1.23 4.15 -15.93
CA SER A 256 -2.03 3.37 -16.88
C SER A 256 -3.40 2.98 -16.34
N ASN A 257 -3.59 2.92 -15.01
CA ASN A 257 -4.90 2.68 -14.38
C ASN A 257 -5.78 3.94 -14.41
N ARG A 258 -6.16 4.37 -15.62
CA ARG A 258 -6.94 5.60 -15.84
C ARG A 258 -8.26 5.62 -15.06
N ALA A 259 -8.91 4.47 -14.91
CA ALA A 259 -10.18 4.36 -14.17
C ALA A 259 -9.96 4.58 -12.66
N GLY A 260 -8.89 4.04 -12.09
CA GLY A 260 -8.49 4.29 -10.70
C GLY A 260 -8.19 5.77 -10.47
N VAL A 261 -7.29 6.36 -11.27
CA VAL A 261 -6.95 7.79 -11.19
C VAL A 261 -8.20 8.67 -11.28
N ALA A 262 -9.08 8.41 -12.26
CA ALA A 262 -10.33 9.17 -12.42
C ALA A 262 -11.26 9.01 -11.20
N THR A 263 -11.32 7.84 -10.59
CA THR A 263 -12.12 7.60 -9.38
C THR A 263 -11.62 8.42 -8.20
N TYR A 264 -10.31 8.46 -7.97
CA TYR A 264 -9.69 9.22 -6.88
C TYR A 264 -9.84 10.74 -7.09
N VAL A 265 -9.58 11.23 -8.30
CA VAL A 265 -9.78 12.64 -8.65
C VAL A 265 -11.25 13.04 -8.49
N ALA A 266 -12.20 12.22 -8.97
CA ALA A 266 -13.62 12.46 -8.79
C ALA A 266 -14.08 12.42 -7.33
N ALA A 267 -13.34 11.71 -6.46
CA ALA A 267 -13.57 11.73 -5.02
C ALA A 267 -13.08 13.02 -4.35
N GLY A 268 -12.23 13.80 -4.99
CA GLY A 268 -11.68 15.06 -4.48
C GLY A 268 -10.20 14.96 -4.07
N MET A 269 -9.52 13.85 -4.40
CA MET A 269 -8.08 13.72 -4.20
C MET A 269 -7.32 14.45 -5.30
N VAL A 270 -6.12 14.94 -4.99
CA VAL A 270 -5.22 15.61 -5.94
C VAL A 270 -3.93 14.82 -6.10
N ALA A 271 -3.38 14.79 -7.31
CA ALA A 271 -2.07 14.21 -7.56
C ALA A 271 -0.99 15.08 -6.89
N VAL A 272 -0.17 14.48 -6.05
CA VAL A 272 0.88 15.17 -5.27
C VAL A 272 2.28 14.73 -5.65
N GLU A 273 2.43 13.52 -6.20
CA GLU A 273 3.73 12.95 -6.54
C GLU A 273 3.57 11.97 -7.70
N THR A 274 4.64 11.79 -8.46
CA THR A 274 4.78 10.70 -9.43
C THR A 274 6.06 9.94 -9.14
N LEU A 275 5.95 8.65 -8.84
CA LEU A 275 7.08 7.76 -8.62
C LEU A 275 7.28 6.88 -9.85
N GLN A 276 8.38 7.09 -10.55
CA GLN A 276 8.79 6.21 -11.62
C GLN A 276 9.67 5.08 -11.07
N GLY A 277 9.16 3.86 -11.10
CA GLY A 277 9.88 2.66 -10.70
C GLY A 277 11.08 2.35 -11.60
N LEU A 278 11.77 1.27 -11.30
CA LEU A 278 12.84 0.71 -12.11
C LEU A 278 12.48 -0.72 -12.52
N THR A 279 12.95 -1.17 -13.67
CA THR A 279 12.78 -2.52 -14.19
C THR A 279 14.14 -3.11 -14.54
N ALA A 280 14.42 -4.33 -14.04
CA ALA A 280 15.55 -5.12 -14.51
C ALA A 280 15.16 -5.77 -15.85
N ARG A 281 15.98 -5.60 -16.87
CA ARG A 281 15.91 -6.37 -18.12
C ARG A 281 17.14 -7.28 -18.18
N ARG A 282 16.93 -8.56 -17.99
CA ARG A 282 17.97 -9.60 -18.15
C ARG A 282 17.59 -10.56 -19.27
#